data_c4ee87b000b2a1fe113e89f1e1a8ea04
#
_entry.id   c4ee87b000b2a1fe113e89f1e1a8ea04
#
_cell.length_a   1.000
_cell.length_b   1.000
_cell.length_c   1.000
_cell.angle_alpha   90.00
_cell.angle_beta   90.00
_cell.angle_gamma   90.00
#
_symmetry.space_group_name_H-M   'P 1'
#
loop_
_entity.id
_entity.type
_entity.pdbx_description
1 polymer ?
#
loop_
_entity_poly.entity_id
_entity_poly.type
_entity_poly.pdbx_seq_one_letter_code
_entity_poly.pdbx_strand_id
1 'polypeptide(L)'
;MQLSELGQDLARENHDPLRPTQMRRNALALIAVCLAAMMFSLEISSVPMILPTLEVVLHGDFKQMQWIMNAYTLACTTVLMATGTLADRFGRKRVFVVTIVLFGAASWLCGLASSTAALIASRFVQGASGGAMLICLVAVLSHQFPQGAARARAFSAWGIVLGIGLGFGPLVGGAIVALSSWKWVFWVHVAIAVATLGLALAGVRESRDPQARKLDIAGMVTLSAAVFGFVWTITQGADIGFFSVPALSVLAASAASFAAFVAIELRAAHPMFDFSVFRIRSFSGALLGSVGMNFSFWPFIIYLPIYFQSVLREGPLASGLSLLAYTLPTLVFPPIGERLALRLQPARAIPAGLFTIGLGFLLMRAGSAFGHGHALAVLPGCLVAGAGLGITNTPVTNTTTGSVSADRAGMASGIDMSARMVTLAINIALMGSLLVASVARHLQDALGGAAQAVSWQALAARVAAGNFTPGDGSIGHADFETHFEPYFETTARAALEAGFNTLMLYGGLAVCTLAVLSYLIFSRRPTR
;
A
#
# COMPACT_ATOMS: atom_id res chain seq x y z
N MET A 1 -19.42 -39.96 37.56
CA MET A 1 -18.22 -39.52 38.25
C MET A 1 -17.10 -39.14 37.28
N GLN A 2 -16.76 -39.90 36.27
CA GLN A 2 -15.70 -39.58 35.29
C GLN A 2 -15.92 -38.31 34.43
N LEU A 3 -17.16 -37.94 34.10
CA LEU A 3 -17.45 -36.72 33.31
C LEU A 3 -17.32 -35.42 34.11
N SER A 4 -17.45 -35.48 35.45
CA SER A 4 -17.24 -34.29 36.32
C SER A 4 -15.76 -34.04 36.59
N GLU A 5 -14.94 -35.08 36.62
CA GLU A 5 -13.48 -34.96 36.76
C GLU A 5 -12.85 -34.43 35.47
N LEU A 6 -13.29 -34.94 34.29
CA LEU A 6 -12.84 -34.42 32.99
C LEU A 6 -13.20 -32.94 32.79
N GLY A 7 -14.39 -32.51 33.28
CA GLY A 7 -14.82 -31.10 33.25
C GLY A 7 -14.03 -30.22 34.21
N GLN A 8 -13.58 -30.73 35.33
CA GLN A 8 -12.75 -30.01 36.29
C GLN A 8 -11.28 -29.94 35.84
N ASP A 9 -10.77 -30.97 35.18
CA ASP A 9 -9.40 -30.94 34.61
C ASP A 9 -9.30 -30.00 33.41
N LEU A 10 -10.30 -29.94 32.52
CA LEU A 10 -10.39 -28.97 31.43
C LEU A 10 -10.58 -27.54 31.95
N ALA A 11 -11.22 -27.33 33.09
CA ALA A 11 -11.35 -26.04 33.76
C ALA A 11 -10.06 -25.62 34.48
N ARG A 12 -9.26 -26.55 34.97
CA ARG A 12 -7.97 -26.30 35.64
C ARG A 12 -6.85 -26.00 34.64
N GLU A 13 -6.81 -26.64 33.46
CA GLU A 13 -5.84 -26.32 32.39
C GLU A 13 -5.99 -24.88 31.86
N ASN A 14 -7.17 -24.26 31.97
CA ASN A 14 -7.42 -22.89 31.52
C ASN A 14 -7.06 -21.79 32.56
N HIS A 15 -6.59 -22.12 33.76
CA HIS A 15 -6.38 -21.15 34.85
C HIS A 15 -5.01 -21.23 35.53
N ASP A 16 -4.02 -21.89 34.92
CA ASP A 16 -2.66 -21.83 35.48
C ASP A 16 -2.07 -20.43 35.20
N PRO A 17 -1.82 -19.58 36.23
CA PRO A 17 -1.29 -18.24 36.03
C PRO A 17 0.10 -18.37 35.40
N LEU A 18 0.28 -17.81 34.20
CA LEU A 18 1.56 -17.79 33.48
C LEU A 18 2.68 -17.39 34.45
N ARG A 19 3.76 -18.18 34.54
CA ARG A 19 4.93 -17.85 35.36
C ARG A 19 5.40 -16.42 35.06
N PRO A 20 5.84 -15.62 36.05
CA PRO A 20 6.25 -14.23 35.86
C PRO A 20 7.26 -14.02 34.72
N THR A 21 8.19 -14.98 34.53
CA THR A 21 9.15 -15.01 33.42
C THR A 21 8.48 -15.16 32.05
N GLN A 22 7.39 -15.92 31.95
CA GLN A 22 6.63 -16.10 30.74
C GLN A 22 5.80 -14.88 30.39
N MET A 23 5.19 -14.24 31.39
CA MET A 23 4.47 -12.96 31.20
C MET A 23 5.42 -11.89 30.66
N ARG A 24 6.61 -11.74 31.24
CA ARG A 24 7.63 -10.79 30.77
C ARG A 24 8.06 -11.08 29.32
N ARG A 25 8.30 -12.34 28.98
CA ARG A 25 8.65 -12.74 27.59
C ARG A 25 7.54 -12.43 26.60
N ASN A 26 6.29 -12.73 26.96
CA ASN A 26 5.13 -12.42 26.12
C ASN A 26 4.97 -10.91 25.91
N ALA A 27 5.20 -10.08 26.95
CA ALA A 27 5.16 -8.63 26.82
C ALA A 27 6.28 -8.11 25.89
N LEU A 28 7.51 -8.60 26.02
CA LEU A 28 8.63 -8.22 25.14
C LEU A 28 8.36 -8.63 23.68
N ALA A 29 7.80 -9.83 23.46
CA ALA A 29 7.42 -10.28 22.13
C ALA A 29 6.32 -9.42 21.52
N LEU A 30 5.30 -9.04 22.29
CA LEU A 30 4.23 -8.16 21.83
C LEU A 30 4.76 -6.78 21.44
N ILE A 31 5.64 -6.19 22.26
CA ILE A 31 6.26 -4.90 21.96
C ILE A 31 7.11 -5.00 20.67
N ALA A 32 7.89 -6.07 20.51
CA ALA A 32 8.68 -6.28 19.30
C ALA A 32 7.79 -6.36 18.05
N VAL A 33 6.67 -7.10 18.12
CA VAL A 33 5.70 -7.21 17.02
C VAL A 33 5.03 -5.86 16.72
N CYS A 34 4.66 -5.10 17.76
CA CYS A 34 4.08 -3.77 17.59
C CYS A 34 5.06 -2.78 16.96
N LEU A 35 6.33 -2.78 17.37
CA LEU A 35 7.35 -1.92 16.75
C LEU A 35 7.64 -2.32 15.30
N ALA A 36 7.66 -3.61 14.98
CA ALA A 36 7.79 -4.09 13.61
C ALA A 36 6.60 -3.66 12.74
N ALA A 37 5.38 -3.74 13.28
CA ALA A 37 4.17 -3.26 12.61
C ALA A 37 4.21 -1.74 12.40
N MET A 38 4.69 -0.98 13.38
CA MET A 38 4.88 0.46 13.27
C MET A 38 5.90 0.81 12.19
N MET A 39 7.05 0.14 12.11
CA MET A 39 8.02 0.34 11.04
C MET A 39 7.40 0.12 9.67
N PHE A 40 6.68 -0.97 9.49
CA PHE A 40 6.04 -1.30 8.21
C PHE A 40 4.98 -0.26 7.82
N SER A 41 4.11 0.12 8.74
CA SER A 41 3.01 1.06 8.47
C SER A 41 3.49 2.49 8.29
N LEU A 42 4.46 2.92 9.11
CA LEU A 42 5.06 4.25 9.01
C LEU A 42 5.78 4.43 7.67
N GLU A 43 6.52 3.40 7.22
CA GLU A 43 7.23 3.40 5.94
C GLU A 43 6.29 3.64 4.75
N ILE A 44 5.14 2.94 4.72
CA ILE A 44 4.16 3.08 3.63
C ILE A 44 3.56 4.49 3.58
N SER A 45 3.35 5.12 4.72
CA SER A 45 2.60 6.38 4.80
C SER A 45 3.47 7.63 4.92
N SER A 46 4.72 7.53 5.42
CA SER A 46 5.62 8.69 5.56
C SER A 46 6.43 8.98 4.30
N VAL A 47 6.84 7.94 3.56
CA VAL A 47 7.67 8.11 2.35
C VAL A 47 6.98 8.93 1.24
N PRO A 48 5.67 8.80 0.98
CA PRO A 48 5.00 9.68 0.02
C PRO A 48 5.16 11.17 0.30
N MET A 49 5.28 11.57 1.57
CA MET A 49 5.45 12.97 1.97
C MET A 49 6.77 13.59 1.52
N ILE A 50 7.79 12.77 1.30
CA ILE A 50 9.12 13.25 0.91
C ILE A 50 9.36 13.18 -0.61
N LEU A 51 8.44 12.61 -1.39
CA LEU A 51 8.63 12.48 -2.84
C LEU A 51 8.91 13.81 -3.54
N PRO A 52 8.19 14.92 -3.25
CA PRO A 52 8.52 16.22 -3.84
C PRO A 52 9.92 16.73 -3.46
N THR A 53 10.37 16.43 -2.23
CA THR A 53 11.73 16.77 -1.79
C THR A 53 12.78 15.90 -2.49
N LEU A 54 12.51 14.61 -2.68
CA LEU A 54 13.41 13.67 -3.35
C LEU A 54 13.58 14.01 -4.83
N GLU A 55 12.52 14.45 -5.49
CA GLU A 55 12.56 14.92 -6.88
C GLU A 55 13.60 16.03 -7.04
N VAL A 56 13.55 17.05 -6.16
CA VAL A 56 14.48 18.18 -6.20
C VAL A 56 15.90 17.77 -5.82
N VAL A 57 16.07 17.03 -4.71
CA VAL A 57 17.40 16.73 -4.13
C VAL A 57 18.17 15.68 -4.92
N LEU A 58 17.49 14.69 -5.48
CA LEU A 58 18.10 13.61 -6.25
C LEU A 58 18.04 13.86 -7.76
N HIS A 59 17.51 15.03 -8.18
CA HIS A 59 17.30 15.38 -9.58
C HIS A 59 16.57 14.28 -10.36
N GLY A 60 15.57 13.68 -9.70
CA GLY A 60 14.79 12.60 -10.27
C GLY A 60 13.62 13.10 -11.09
N ASP A 61 13.09 12.24 -11.96
CA ASP A 61 11.84 12.49 -12.66
C ASP A 61 10.64 11.84 -11.96
N PHE A 62 9.43 12.17 -12.41
CA PHE A 62 8.18 11.64 -11.85
C PHE A 62 8.11 10.11 -11.89
N LYS A 63 8.64 9.47 -12.94
CA LYS A 63 8.66 8.01 -13.06
C LYS A 63 9.58 7.37 -12.04
N GLN A 64 10.73 8.00 -11.78
CA GLN A 64 11.64 7.54 -10.74
C GLN A 64 11.00 7.66 -9.36
N MET A 65 10.21 8.71 -9.10
CA MET A 65 9.41 8.83 -7.87
C MET A 65 8.38 7.70 -7.76
N GLN A 66 7.68 7.37 -8.84
CA GLN A 66 6.79 6.20 -8.89
C GLN A 66 7.55 4.88 -8.64
N TRP A 67 8.75 4.74 -9.23
CA TRP A 67 9.57 3.54 -9.03
C TRP A 67 10.08 3.40 -7.60
N ILE A 68 10.36 4.50 -6.89
CA ILE A 68 10.69 4.47 -5.46
C ILE A 68 9.55 3.81 -4.67
N MET A 69 8.30 4.09 -5.00
CA MET A 69 7.14 3.47 -4.35
C MET A 69 6.86 2.06 -4.88
N ASN A 70 6.90 1.87 -6.19
CA ASN A 70 6.63 0.59 -6.82
C ASN A 70 7.67 -0.48 -6.48
N ALA A 71 8.96 -0.13 -6.38
CA ALA A 71 10.01 -1.07 -5.99
C ALA A 71 9.72 -1.72 -4.63
N TYR A 72 9.30 -0.92 -3.64
CA TYR A 72 8.89 -1.42 -2.33
C TYR A 72 7.66 -2.33 -2.43
N THR A 73 6.61 -1.87 -3.10
CA THR A 73 5.33 -2.59 -3.19
C THR A 73 5.46 -3.91 -3.97
N LEU A 74 6.18 -3.89 -5.09
CA LEU A 74 6.45 -5.09 -5.90
C LEU A 74 7.30 -6.11 -5.13
N ALA A 75 8.38 -5.65 -4.51
CA ALA A 75 9.23 -6.52 -3.71
C ALA A 75 8.47 -7.12 -2.51
N CYS A 76 7.62 -6.34 -1.86
CA CYS A 76 6.72 -6.82 -0.81
C CYS A 76 5.82 -7.95 -1.35
N THR A 77 5.18 -7.76 -2.51
CA THR A 77 4.31 -8.75 -3.15
C THR A 77 5.03 -10.09 -3.40
N THR A 78 6.28 -10.04 -3.88
CA THR A 78 7.04 -11.25 -4.24
C THR A 78 7.31 -12.17 -3.06
N VAL A 79 7.46 -11.62 -1.85
CA VAL A 79 7.89 -12.38 -0.68
C VAL A 79 6.77 -12.77 0.28
N LEU A 80 5.60 -12.09 0.20
CA LEU A 80 4.51 -12.29 1.17
C LEU A 80 4.13 -13.76 1.33
N MET A 81 3.90 -14.47 0.24
CA MET A 81 3.45 -15.85 0.28
C MET A 81 4.56 -16.84 0.63
N ALA A 82 5.78 -16.56 0.15
CA ALA A 82 6.95 -17.37 0.46
C ALA A 82 7.33 -17.33 1.93
N THR A 83 7.21 -16.17 2.54
CA THR A 83 7.72 -15.95 3.90
C THR A 83 6.96 -16.78 4.93
N GLY A 84 5.65 -17.01 4.76
CA GLY A 84 4.89 -17.91 5.62
C GLY A 84 5.52 -19.31 5.67
N THR A 85 5.76 -19.89 4.51
CA THR A 85 6.38 -21.22 4.37
C THR A 85 7.83 -21.24 4.88
N LEU A 86 8.60 -20.16 4.60
CA LEU A 86 9.96 -20.00 5.12
C LEU A 86 9.98 -19.96 6.66
N ALA A 87 9.09 -19.16 7.26
CA ALA A 87 8.98 -19.02 8.70
C ALA A 87 8.61 -20.34 9.38
N ASP A 88 7.66 -21.09 8.79
CA ASP A 88 7.26 -22.40 9.30
C ASP A 88 8.38 -23.43 9.19
N ARG A 89 9.16 -23.41 8.09
CA ARG A 89 10.24 -24.39 7.85
C ARG A 89 11.52 -24.07 8.63
N PHE A 90 11.98 -22.82 8.63
CA PHE A 90 13.29 -22.42 9.20
C PHE A 90 13.20 -21.90 10.62
N GLY A 91 11.99 -21.63 11.10
CA GLY A 91 11.71 -21.10 12.43
C GLY A 91 11.22 -19.64 12.38
N ARG A 92 10.08 -19.41 12.99
CA ARG A 92 9.37 -18.12 12.97
C ARG A 92 10.20 -16.99 13.58
N LYS A 93 10.87 -17.25 14.72
CA LYS A 93 11.78 -16.29 15.35
C LYS A 93 12.97 -15.96 14.47
N ARG A 94 13.63 -17.00 13.90
CA ARG A 94 14.83 -16.79 13.07
C ARG A 94 14.51 -15.94 11.86
N VAL A 95 13.45 -16.29 11.12
CA VAL A 95 13.06 -15.55 9.93
C VAL A 95 12.66 -14.12 10.30
N PHE A 96 11.90 -13.92 11.40
CA PHE A 96 11.54 -12.60 11.90
C PHE A 96 12.76 -11.73 12.23
N VAL A 97 13.75 -12.28 12.94
CA VAL A 97 15.01 -11.58 13.25
C VAL A 97 15.77 -11.18 11.98
N VAL A 98 15.89 -12.09 11.03
CA VAL A 98 16.56 -11.81 9.74
C VAL A 98 15.84 -10.69 8.99
N THR A 99 14.51 -10.71 8.95
CA THR A 99 13.73 -9.66 8.27
C THR A 99 13.88 -8.29 8.93
N ILE A 100 13.93 -8.21 10.27
CA ILE A 100 14.20 -6.97 11.00
C ILE A 100 15.59 -6.41 10.65
N VAL A 101 16.62 -7.26 10.64
CA VAL A 101 17.99 -6.84 10.31
C VAL A 101 18.08 -6.35 8.87
N LEU A 102 17.50 -7.08 7.93
CA LEU A 102 17.47 -6.69 6.50
C LEU A 102 16.69 -5.39 6.28
N PHE A 103 15.55 -5.22 6.97
CA PHE A 103 14.76 -3.99 6.87
C PHE A 103 15.54 -2.77 7.42
N GLY A 104 16.19 -2.92 8.58
CA GLY A 104 17.02 -1.87 9.16
C GLY A 104 18.22 -1.52 8.28
N ALA A 105 18.91 -2.52 7.73
CA ALA A 105 20.03 -2.31 6.81
C ALA A 105 19.59 -1.63 5.50
N ALA A 106 18.46 -2.06 4.92
CA ALA A 106 17.90 -1.45 3.72
C ALA A 106 17.45 -0.01 3.99
N SER A 107 16.84 0.26 5.16
CA SER A 107 16.47 1.62 5.58
C SER A 107 17.71 2.53 5.73
N TRP A 108 18.81 1.99 6.26
CA TRP A 108 20.09 2.70 6.32
C TRP A 108 20.59 3.06 4.93
N LEU A 109 20.57 2.09 3.99
CA LEU A 109 20.98 2.30 2.59
C LEU A 109 20.08 3.32 1.87
N CYS A 110 18.75 3.31 2.13
CA CYS A 110 17.84 4.32 1.60
C CYS A 110 18.27 5.74 2.00
N GLY A 111 18.61 5.95 3.27
CA GLY A 111 19.06 7.27 3.75
C GLY A 111 20.46 7.68 3.27
N LEU A 112 21.28 6.73 2.83
CA LEU A 112 22.61 7.00 2.22
C LEU A 112 22.54 7.20 0.70
N ALA A 113 21.39 6.95 0.07
CA ALA A 113 21.27 7.03 -1.39
C ALA A 113 21.61 8.44 -1.90
N SER A 114 22.51 8.49 -2.88
CA SER A 114 22.94 9.71 -3.58
C SER A 114 22.35 9.83 -4.99
N SER A 115 21.56 8.83 -5.41
CA SER A 115 20.86 8.82 -6.69
C SER A 115 19.53 8.10 -6.57
N THR A 116 18.59 8.42 -7.46
CA THR A 116 17.29 7.75 -7.54
C THR A 116 17.42 6.25 -7.79
N ALA A 117 18.36 5.82 -8.63
CA ALA A 117 18.60 4.40 -8.91
C ALA A 117 19.06 3.65 -7.66
N ALA A 118 19.99 4.21 -6.86
CA ALA A 118 20.44 3.61 -5.60
C ALA A 118 19.29 3.53 -4.58
N LEU A 119 18.45 4.58 -4.53
CA LEU A 119 17.29 4.59 -3.65
C LEU A 119 16.27 3.52 -4.08
N ILE A 120 15.94 3.40 -5.38
CA ILE A 120 15.02 2.37 -5.91
C ILE A 120 15.52 0.97 -5.59
N ALA A 121 16.82 0.68 -5.77
CA ALA A 121 17.41 -0.61 -5.43
C ALA A 121 17.30 -0.90 -3.91
N SER A 122 17.59 0.08 -3.07
CA SER A 122 17.44 -0.03 -1.61
C SER A 122 15.99 -0.23 -1.19
N ARG A 123 15.04 0.45 -1.85
CA ARG A 123 13.59 0.29 -1.66
C ARG A 123 13.11 -1.11 -2.01
N PHE A 124 13.69 -1.73 -3.04
CA PHE A 124 13.36 -3.11 -3.39
C PHE A 124 13.74 -4.07 -2.25
N VAL A 125 14.95 -3.95 -1.69
CA VAL A 125 15.39 -4.77 -0.55
C VAL A 125 14.55 -4.48 0.70
N GLN A 126 14.24 -3.21 0.94
CA GLN A 126 13.41 -2.77 2.07
C GLN A 126 11.98 -3.31 1.95
N GLY A 127 11.39 -3.29 0.76
CA GLY A 127 10.06 -3.85 0.50
C GLY A 127 10.00 -5.37 0.69
N ALA A 128 11.00 -6.10 0.17
CA ALA A 128 11.11 -7.54 0.37
C ALA A 128 11.21 -7.89 1.87
N SER A 129 12.09 -7.21 2.60
CA SER A 129 12.26 -7.44 4.04
C SER A 129 11.04 -6.99 4.85
N GLY A 130 10.38 -5.88 4.47
CA GLY A 130 9.17 -5.36 5.12
C GLY A 130 7.97 -6.29 4.94
N GLY A 131 7.73 -6.78 3.73
CA GLY A 131 6.68 -7.76 3.44
C GLY A 131 6.90 -9.08 4.18
N ALA A 132 8.13 -9.57 4.18
CA ALA A 132 8.51 -10.75 4.95
C ALA A 132 8.32 -10.53 6.46
N MET A 133 8.71 -9.37 6.99
CA MET A 133 8.51 -9.01 8.39
C MET A 133 7.02 -9.00 8.77
N LEU A 134 6.15 -8.45 7.91
CA LEU A 134 4.70 -8.42 8.13
C LEU A 134 4.09 -9.81 8.32
N ILE A 135 4.50 -10.79 7.52
CA ILE A 135 4.01 -12.17 7.67
C ILE A 135 4.56 -12.82 8.93
N CYS A 136 5.87 -12.65 9.20
CA CYS A 136 6.51 -13.21 10.38
C CYS A 136 5.89 -12.69 11.68
N LEU A 137 5.55 -11.39 11.78
CA LEU A 137 4.98 -10.83 13.01
C LEU A 137 3.60 -11.45 13.32
N VAL A 138 2.76 -11.72 12.30
CA VAL A 138 1.48 -12.40 12.48
C VAL A 138 1.69 -13.86 12.93
N ALA A 139 2.67 -14.54 12.35
CA ALA A 139 3.00 -15.93 12.72
C ALA A 139 3.54 -16.01 14.17
N VAL A 140 4.43 -15.08 14.57
CA VAL A 140 4.95 -14.95 15.94
C VAL A 140 3.81 -14.67 16.92
N LEU A 141 2.93 -13.72 16.59
CA LEU A 141 1.81 -13.34 17.44
C LEU A 141 0.85 -14.52 17.67
N SER A 142 0.53 -15.24 16.59
CA SER A 142 -0.35 -16.43 16.65
C SER A 142 0.21 -17.56 17.48
N HIS A 143 1.53 -17.77 17.46
CA HIS A 143 2.19 -18.81 18.26
C HIS A 143 2.35 -18.37 19.73
N GLN A 144 2.76 -17.13 19.98
CA GLN A 144 3.00 -16.61 21.33
C GLN A 144 1.71 -16.45 22.14
N PHE A 145 0.58 -16.17 21.45
CA PHE A 145 -0.76 -15.98 22.01
C PHE A 145 -1.76 -16.91 21.30
N PRO A 146 -1.80 -18.22 21.63
CA PRO A 146 -2.55 -19.18 20.85
C PRO A 146 -4.07 -19.04 20.96
N GLN A 147 -4.60 -18.67 22.14
CA GLN A 147 -6.05 -18.67 22.39
C GLN A 147 -6.50 -17.61 23.41
N GLY A 148 -7.82 -17.40 23.49
CA GLY A 148 -8.51 -16.67 24.54
C GLY A 148 -8.31 -15.15 24.50
N ALA A 149 -8.60 -14.48 25.62
CA ALA A 149 -8.55 -13.03 25.78
C ALA A 149 -7.14 -12.44 25.59
N ALA A 150 -6.08 -13.21 25.87
CA ALA A 150 -4.71 -12.77 25.64
C ALA A 150 -4.40 -12.61 24.14
N ARG A 151 -4.87 -13.56 23.29
CA ARG A 151 -4.78 -13.45 21.84
C ARG A 151 -5.52 -12.23 21.31
N ALA A 152 -6.77 -12.05 21.72
CA ALA A 152 -7.59 -10.91 21.30
C ALA A 152 -6.92 -9.57 21.64
N ARG A 153 -6.39 -9.41 22.88
CA ARG A 153 -5.67 -8.21 23.30
C ARG A 153 -4.38 -7.99 22.51
N ALA A 154 -3.62 -9.04 22.21
CA ALA A 154 -2.38 -8.94 21.46
C ALA A 154 -2.62 -8.52 20.01
N PHE A 155 -3.61 -9.12 19.33
CA PHE A 155 -4.00 -8.73 17.98
C PHE A 155 -4.61 -7.33 17.91
N SER A 156 -5.38 -6.92 18.94
CA SER A 156 -5.90 -5.55 19.03
C SER A 156 -4.77 -4.53 19.20
N ALA A 157 -3.79 -4.78 20.07
CA ALA A 157 -2.64 -3.91 20.24
C ALA A 157 -1.84 -3.77 18.94
N TRP A 158 -1.57 -4.88 18.26
CA TRP A 158 -0.92 -4.89 16.95
C TRP A 158 -1.70 -4.06 15.92
N GLY A 159 -3.03 -4.26 15.82
CA GLY A 159 -3.88 -3.54 14.86
C GLY A 159 -3.93 -2.04 15.15
N ILE A 160 -3.99 -1.63 16.43
CA ILE A 160 -3.96 -0.22 16.83
C ILE A 160 -2.62 0.42 16.43
N VAL A 161 -1.49 -0.23 16.72
CA VAL A 161 -0.16 0.32 16.40
C VAL A 161 0.05 0.40 14.88
N LEU A 162 -0.39 -0.61 14.13
CA LEU A 162 -0.39 -0.57 12.66
C LEU A 162 -1.21 0.62 12.14
N GLY A 163 -2.41 0.83 12.71
CA GLY A 163 -3.27 1.95 12.36
C GLY A 163 -2.67 3.31 12.71
N ILE A 164 -2.03 3.44 13.88
CA ILE A 164 -1.31 4.66 14.28
C ILE A 164 -0.20 4.99 13.28
N GLY A 165 0.64 4.01 12.92
CA GLY A 165 1.70 4.23 11.93
C GLY A 165 1.16 4.67 10.57
N LEU A 166 0.10 4.04 10.07
CA LEU A 166 -0.56 4.44 8.82
C LEU A 166 -1.22 5.83 8.92
N GLY A 167 -1.93 6.10 10.03
CA GLY A 167 -2.68 7.33 10.22
C GLY A 167 -1.79 8.56 10.41
N PHE A 168 -0.77 8.47 11.25
CA PHE A 168 0.11 9.58 11.59
C PHE A 168 1.40 9.63 10.76
N GLY A 169 1.67 8.63 9.92
CA GLY A 169 2.88 8.58 9.09
C GLY A 169 3.13 9.82 8.26
N PRO A 170 2.12 10.38 7.57
CA PRO A 170 2.30 11.61 6.80
C PRO A 170 2.74 12.80 7.66
N LEU A 171 2.15 12.96 8.84
CA LEU A 171 2.55 14.01 9.78
C LEU A 171 3.99 13.79 10.27
N VAL A 172 4.35 12.55 10.60
CA VAL A 172 5.72 12.21 11.01
C VAL A 172 6.72 12.48 9.89
N GLY A 173 6.40 12.06 8.65
CA GLY A 173 7.23 12.33 7.48
C GLY A 173 7.40 13.82 7.21
N GLY A 174 6.29 14.57 7.22
CA GLY A 174 6.30 16.03 7.03
C GLY A 174 7.08 16.76 8.12
N ALA A 175 6.91 16.36 9.40
CA ALA A 175 7.65 16.94 10.51
C ALA A 175 9.16 16.65 10.43
N ILE A 176 9.55 15.43 10.07
CA ILE A 176 10.97 15.07 9.90
C ILE A 176 11.62 15.93 8.82
N VAL A 177 10.96 16.11 7.66
CA VAL A 177 11.49 16.93 6.57
C VAL A 177 11.56 18.41 6.96
N ALA A 178 10.55 18.91 7.66
CA ALA A 178 10.52 20.31 8.09
C ALA A 178 11.60 20.65 9.14
N LEU A 179 11.93 19.69 10.02
CA LEU A 179 12.86 19.90 11.13
C LEU A 179 14.29 19.44 10.84
N SER A 180 14.51 18.61 9.82
CA SER A 180 15.80 17.99 9.58
C SER A 180 16.00 17.70 8.09
N SER A 181 16.23 16.45 7.71
CA SER A 181 16.50 16.00 6.33
C SER A 181 15.61 14.81 5.99
N TRP A 182 15.24 14.69 4.70
CA TRP A 182 14.51 13.55 4.17
C TRP A 182 15.13 12.19 4.54
N LYS A 183 16.46 12.13 4.73
CA LYS A 183 17.21 10.92 5.12
C LYS A 183 16.71 10.31 6.43
N TRP A 184 16.27 11.15 7.36
CA TRP A 184 15.78 10.72 8.66
C TRP A 184 14.44 9.99 8.58
N VAL A 185 13.66 10.17 7.51
CA VAL A 185 12.45 9.38 7.29
C VAL A 185 12.80 7.89 7.17
N PHE A 186 13.95 7.57 6.61
CA PHE A 186 14.48 6.20 6.55
C PHE A 186 15.26 5.80 7.81
N TRP A 187 16.10 6.70 8.34
CA TRP A 187 16.98 6.36 9.48
C TRP A 187 16.24 6.18 10.79
N VAL A 188 15.07 6.76 10.98
CA VAL A 188 14.23 6.48 12.16
C VAL A 188 13.90 4.98 12.27
N HIS A 189 13.72 4.31 11.14
CA HIS A 189 13.46 2.88 11.10
C HIS A 189 14.67 2.05 11.56
N VAL A 190 15.90 2.55 11.37
CA VAL A 190 17.11 1.87 11.87
C VAL A 190 17.10 1.83 13.39
N ALA A 191 16.81 2.96 14.04
CA ALA A 191 16.73 3.02 15.50
C ALA A 191 15.64 2.09 16.05
N ILE A 192 14.45 2.11 15.41
CA ILE A 192 13.34 1.23 15.79
C ILE A 192 13.71 -0.24 15.53
N ALA A 193 14.41 -0.56 14.43
CA ALA A 193 14.84 -1.92 14.10
C ALA A 193 15.81 -2.47 15.14
N VAL A 194 16.77 -1.67 15.62
CA VAL A 194 17.71 -2.07 16.69
C VAL A 194 16.95 -2.38 17.99
N ALA A 195 16.02 -1.53 18.39
CA ALA A 195 15.19 -1.78 19.57
C ALA A 195 14.31 -3.04 19.40
N THR A 196 13.68 -3.18 18.23
CA THR A 196 12.84 -4.34 17.87
C THR A 196 13.64 -5.63 17.89
N LEU A 197 14.86 -5.61 17.35
CA LEU A 197 15.77 -6.76 17.35
C LEU A 197 16.10 -7.23 18.77
N GLY A 198 16.49 -6.32 19.64
CA GLY A 198 16.77 -6.62 21.05
C GLY A 198 15.57 -7.26 21.76
N LEU A 199 14.38 -6.68 21.57
CA LEU A 199 13.14 -7.18 22.15
C LEU A 199 12.73 -8.55 21.54
N ALA A 200 12.90 -8.73 20.23
CA ALA A 200 12.61 -10.00 19.56
C ALA A 200 13.53 -11.13 20.04
N LEU A 201 14.82 -10.86 20.17
CA LEU A 201 15.79 -11.83 20.68
C LEU A 201 15.46 -12.27 22.11
N ALA A 202 15.05 -11.33 22.97
CA ALA A 202 14.72 -11.58 24.39
C ALA A 202 13.33 -12.21 24.59
N GLY A 203 12.33 -11.79 23.79
CA GLY A 203 10.92 -12.08 24.05
C GLY A 203 10.35 -13.20 23.18
N VAL A 204 10.68 -13.24 21.89
CA VAL A 204 10.08 -14.19 20.95
C VAL A 204 10.60 -15.61 21.17
N ARG A 205 9.67 -16.59 21.20
CA ARG A 205 10.00 -18.00 21.25
C ARG A 205 10.19 -18.56 19.85
N GLU A 206 11.17 -19.46 19.72
CA GLU A 206 11.33 -20.19 18.47
C GLU A 206 10.18 -21.20 18.30
N SER A 207 9.66 -21.28 17.08
CA SER A 207 8.68 -22.27 16.69
C SER A 207 8.85 -22.65 15.23
N ARG A 208 8.61 -23.91 14.92
CA ARG A 208 8.65 -24.46 13.55
C ARG A 208 7.44 -25.38 13.37
N ASP A 209 7.05 -25.56 12.14
CA ASP A 209 6.13 -26.62 11.75
C ASP A 209 6.94 -27.75 11.09
N PRO A 210 7.00 -28.95 11.71
CA PRO A 210 7.69 -30.11 11.11
C PRO A 210 7.07 -30.55 9.77
N GLN A 211 5.82 -30.19 9.51
CA GLN A 211 5.06 -30.54 8.30
C GLN A 211 4.97 -29.39 7.30
N ALA A 212 5.84 -28.36 7.42
CA ALA A 212 5.83 -27.20 6.56
C ALA A 212 5.88 -27.59 5.06
N ARG A 213 4.98 -26.98 4.29
CA ARG A 213 4.81 -27.23 2.85
C ARG A 213 6.07 -26.82 2.06
N LYS A 214 6.23 -27.38 0.85
CA LYS A 214 7.29 -26.96 -0.09
C LYS A 214 6.96 -25.56 -0.63
N LEU A 215 8.02 -24.77 -0.85
CA LEU A 215 7.91 -23.46 -1.50
C LEU A 215 7.56 -23.62 -2.97
N ASP A 216 6.56 -22.91 -3.43
CA ASP A 216 6.27 -22.75 -4.86
C ASP A 216 7.07 -21.58 -5.45
N ILE A 217 8.36 -21.82 -5.67
CA ILE A 217 9.28 -20.82 -6.25
C ILE A 217 8.83 -20.46 -7.67
N ALA A 218 8.32 -21.44 -8.43
CA ALA A 218 7.92 -21.23 -9.82
C ALA A 218 6.70 -20.31 -9.92
N GLY A 219 5.66 -20.54 -9.09
CA GLY A 219 4.49 -19.66 -8.99
C GLY A 219 4.87 -18.24 -8.56
N MET A 220 5.75 -18.11 -7.57
CA MET A 220 6.24 -16.81 -7.09
C MET A 220 6.97 -16.02 -8.19
N VAL A 221 7.91 -16.64 -8.88
CA VAL A 221 8.72 -15.98 -9.91
C VAL A 221 7.83 -15.56 -11.08
N THR A 222 6.94 -16.46 -11.53
CA THR A 222 6.06 -16.16 -12.66
C THR A 222 5.04 -15.07 -12.35
N LEU A 223 4.43 -15.07 -11.16
CA LEU A 223 3.54 -13.98 -10.74
C LEU A 223 4.28 -12.65 -10.64
N SER A 224 5.47 -12.65 -10.02
CA SER A 224 6.28 -11.44 -9.87
C SER A 224 6.71 -10.87 -11.21
N ALA A 225 7.17 -11.72 -12.14
CA ALA A 225 7.54 -11.30 -13.50
C ALA A 225 6.34 -10.74 -14.27
N ALA A 226 5.16 -11.35 -14.12
CA ALA A 226 3.92 -10.88 -14.74
C ALA A 226 3.55 -9.47 -14.25
N VAL A 227 3.52 -9.27 -12.92
CA VAL A 227 3.16 -7.98 -12.33
C VAL A 227 4.20 -6.91 -12.64
N PHE A 228 5.50 -7.25 -12.53
CA PHE A 228 6.58 -6.33 -12.88
C PHE A 228 6.50 -5.87 -14.33
N GLY A 229 6.37 -6.80 -15.28
CA GLY A 229 6.27 -6.48 -16.71
C GLY A 229 5.05 -5.61 -17.04
N PHE A 230 3.91 -5.89 -16.40
CA PHE A 230 2.70 -5.09 -16.56
C PHE A 230 2.88 -3.66 -16.02
N VAL A 231 3.39 -3.52 -14.80
CA VAL A 231 3.68 -2.20 -14.19
C VAL A 231 4.70 -1.42 -15.01
N TRP A 232 5.76 -2.10 -15.50
CA TRP A 232 6.76 -1.49 -16.37
C TRP A 232 6.15 -0.96 -17.66
N THR A 233 5.28 -1.75 -18.31
CA THR A 233 4.60 -1.34 -19.55
C THR A 233 3.73 -0.10 -19.33
N ILE A 234 3.00 -0.01 -18.22
CA ILE A 234 2.18 1.17 -17.90
C ILE A 234 3.09 2.39 -17.64
N THR A 235 4.17 2.22 -16.88
CA THR A 235 5.05 3.32 -16.46
C THR A 235 5.89 3.85 -17.61
N GLN A 236 6.41 2.97 -18.48
CA GLN A 236 7.30 3.35 -19.58
C GLN A 236 6.57 3.56 -20.91
N GLY A 237 5.38 2.96 -21.05
CA GLY A 237 4.64 2.97 -22.32
C GLY A 237 4.29 4.37 -22.84
N ALA A 238 4.15 5.32 -21.96
CA ALA A 238 3.89 6.72 -22.34
C ALA A 238 5.06 7.36 -23.14
N ASP A 239 6.32 6.96 -22.88
CA ASP A 239 7.50 7.51 -23.57
C ASP A 239 7.87 6.72 -24.79
N ILE A 240 7.90 5.38 -24.66
CA ILE A 240 8.32 4.50 -25.76
C ILE A 240 7.20 4.21 -26.76
N GLY A 241 5.97 4.65 -26.42
CA GLY A 241 4.73 4.30 -27.15
C GLY A 241 4.16 2.97 -26.68
N PHE A 242 2.88 2.95 -26.28
CA PHE A 242 2.20 1.73 -25.82
C PHE A 242 2.14 0.63 -26.88
N PHE A 243 2.14 1.00 -28.16
CA PHE A 243 2.12 0.09 -29.30
C PHE A 243 3.51 -0.14 -29.93
N SER A 244 4.57 0.31 -29.30
CA SER A 244 5.94 0.06 -29.75
C SER A 244 6.32 -1.42 -29.54
N VAL A 245 7.25 -1.93 -30.36
CA VAL A 245 7.74 -3.31 -30.24
C VAL A 245 8.26 -3.63 -28.84
N PRO A 246 9.07 -2.77 -28.18
CA PRO A 246 9.50 -3.02 -26.80
C PRO A 246 8.33 -3.11 -25.82
N ALA A 247 7.35 -2.19 -25.87
CA ALA A 247 6.20 -2.21 -24.97
C ALA A 247 5.35 -3.48 -25.17
N LEU A 248 5.04 -3.82 -26.41
CA LEU A 248 4.26 -5.01 -26.74
C LEU A 248 4.99 -6.31 -26.39
N SER A 249 6.32 -6.36 -26.56
CA SER A 249 7.11 -7.53 -26.18
C SER A 249 7.12 -7.78 -24.67
N VAL A 250 7.28 -6.73 -23.87
CA VAL A 250 7.22 -6.83 -22.40
C VAL A 250 5.81 -7.19 -21.94
N LEU A 251 4.77 -6.62 -22.56
CA LEU A 251 3.38 -6.95 -22.25
C LEU A 251 3.07 -8.41 -22.59
N ALA A 252 3.52 -8.91 -23.74
CA ALA A 252 3.38 -10.30 -24.13
C ALA A 252 4.11 -11.24 -23.18
N ALA A 253 5.35 -10.91 -22.78
CA ALA A 253 6.11 -11.66 -21.79
C ALA A 253 5.41 -11.67 -20.42
N SER A 254 4.85 -10.55 -20.01
CA SER A 254 4.03 -10.43 -18.79
C SER A 254 2.80 -11.33 -18.84
N ALA A 255 2.06 -11.30 -19.96
CA ALA A 255 0.89 -12.15 -20.16
C ALA A 255 1.25 -13.65 -20.19
N ALA A 256 2.34 -14.01 -20.87
CA ALA A 256 2.85 -15.38 -20.89
C ALA A 256 3.28 -15.85 -19.49
N SER A 257 3.93 -14.98 -18.70
CA SER A 257 4.33 -15.25 -17.32
C SER A 257 3.10 -15.45 -16.42
N PHE A 258 2.05 -14.65 -16.61
CA PHE A 258 0.78 -14.83 -15.88
C PHE A 258 0.08 -16.14 -16.26
N ALA A 259 0.05 -16.49 -17.56
CA ALA A 259 -0.49 -17.76 -18.00
C ALA A 259 0.31 -18.96 -17.45
N ALA A 260 1.64 -18.84 -17.40
CA ALA A 260 2.50 -19.84 -16.76
C ALA A 260 2.21 -19.96 -15.26
N PHE A 261 2.05 -18.85 -14.54
CA PHE A 261 1.62 -18.84 -13.13
C PHE A 261 0.32 -19.63 -12.94
N VAL A 262 -0.71 -19.29 -13.71
CA VAL A 262 -2.01 -20.01 -13.62
C VAL A 262 -1.84 -21.50 -13.93
N ALA A 263 -1.07 -21.86 -14.94
CA ALA A 263 -0.83 -23.25 -15.30
C ALA A 263 -0.07 -24.04 -14.22
N ILE A 264 0.90 -23.39 -13.55
CA ILE A 264 1.66 -23.96 -12.43
C ILE A 264 0.72 -24.20 -11.24
N GLU A 265 -0.04 -23.19 -10.83
CA GLU A 265 -0.96 -23.29 -9.69
C GLU A 265 -2.07 -24.32 -9.89
N LEU A 266 -2.59 -24.45 -11.13
CA LEU A 266 -3.61 -25.47 -11.44
C LEU A 266 -3.05 -26.89 -11.43
N ARG A 267 -1.74 -27.09 -11.57
CA ARG A 267 -1.08 -28.41 -11.56
C ARG A 267 -0.38 -28.73 -10.27
N ALA A 268 -0.15 -27.74 -9.42
CA ALA A 268 0.55 -27.92 -8.15
C ALA A 268 -0.26 -28.81 -7.21
N ALA A 269 0.39 -29.81 -6.59
CA ALA A 269 -0.25 -30.66 -5.59
C ALA A 269 -0.65 -29.87 -4.32
N HIS A 270 0.07 -28.80 -4.03
CA HIS A 270 -0.19 -27.88 -2.92
C HIS A 270 -0.08 -26.43 -3.44
N PRO A 271 -1.11 -25.95 -4.16
CA PRO A 271 -1.05 -24.63 -4.76
C PRO A 271 -0.96 -23.56 -3.68
N MET A 272 -0.19 -22.53 -3.99
CA MET A 272 -0.10 -21.30 -3.21
C MET A 272 -1.39 -20.49 -3.37
N PHE A 273 -1.97 -20.55 -4.58
CA PHE A 273 -3.19 -19.90 -5.01
C PHE A 273 -4.24 -20.94 -5.42
N ASP A 274 -5.14 -21.31 -4.50
CA ASP A 274 -6.26 -22.18 -4.87
C ASP A 274 -7.39 -21.38 -5.50
N PHE A 275 -7.47 -21.43 -6.83
CA PHE A 275 -8.50 -20.74 -7.61
C PHE A 275 -9.93 -21.18 -7.28
N SER A 276 -10.14 -22.31 -6.58
CA SER A 276 -11.47 -22.76 -6.18
C SER A 276 -12.17 -21.77 -5.23
N VAL A 277 -11.41 -20.98 -4.46
CA VAL A 277 -11.96 -19.98 -3.53
C VAL A 277 -12.71 -18.87 -4.25
N PHE A 278 -12.38 -18.58 -5.52
CA PHE A 278 -13.08 -17.58 -6.31
C PHE A 278 -14.52 -18.00 -6.68
N ARG A 279 -14.86 -19.28 -6.55
CA ARG A 279 -16.25 -19.76 -6.67
C ARG A 279 -17.09 -19.40 -5.43
N ILE A 280 -16.44 -19.09 -4.32
CA ILE A 280 -17.11 -18.64 -3.10
C ILE A 280 -17.45 -17.16 -3.24
N ARG A 281 -18.74 -16.83 -3.34
CA ARG A 281 -19.21 -15.47 -3.63
C ARG A 281 -18.84 -14.45 -2.55
N SER A 282 -18.92 -14.87 -1.27
CA SER A 282 -18.50 -14.01 -0.16
C SER A 282 -17.01 -13.68 -0.25
N PHE A 283 -16.18 -14.65 -0.63
CA PHE A 283 -14.76 -14.41 -0.87
C PHE A 283 -14.52 -13.45 -2.04
N SER A 284 -15.10 -13.75 -3.22
CA SER A 284 -14.89 -12.93 -4.43
C SER A 284 -15.47 -11.53 -4.29
N GLY A 285 -16.64 -11.39 -3.67
CA GLY A 285 -17.25 -10.10 -3.39
C GLY A 285 -16.42 -9.24 -2.44
N ALA A 286 -15.87 -9.85 -1.38
CA ALA A 286 -14.98 -9.16 -0.45
C ALA A 286 -13.62 -8.83 -1.09
N LEU A 287 -13.07 -9.73 -1.91
CA LEU A 287 -11.82 -9.48 -2.62
C LEU A 287 -11.92 -8.29 -3.58
N LEU A 288 -13.07 -8.09 -4.24
CA LEU A 288 -13.33 -6.87 -5.00
C LEU A 288 -13.34 -5.62 -4.12
N GLY A 289 -13.70 -5.75 -2.83
CA GLY A 289 -13.51 -4.68 -1.85
C GLY A 289 -12.04 -4.31 -1.67
N SER A 290 -11.16 -5.31 -1.54
CA SER A 290 -9.70 -5.11 -1.50
C SER A 290 -9.18 -4.41 -2.76
N VAL A 291 -9.59 -4.88 -3.94
CA VAL A 291 -9.25 -4.27 -5.22
C VAL A 291 -9.73 -2.82 -5.29
N GLY A 292 -10.98 -2.53 -4.87
CA GLY A 292 -11.56 -1.19 -4.89
C GLY A 292 -10.79 -0.19 -4.03
N MET A 293 -10.39 -0.58 -2.84
CA MET A 293 -9.54 0.25 -1.96
C MET A 293 -8.20 0.58 -2.62
N ASN A 294 -7.62 -0.35 -3.38
CA ASN A 294 -6.33 -0.18 -4.04
C ASN A 294 -6.43 0.45 -5.44
N PHE A 295 -7.62 0.56 -6.02
CA PHE A 295 -7.87 1.35 -7.23
C PHE A 295 -8.25 2.80 -6.94
N SER A 296 -8.30 3.20 -5.67
CA SER A 296 -8.67 4.55 -5.27
C SER A 296 -7.78 5.06 -4.13
N PHE A 297 -8.09 4.66 -2.90
CA PHE A 297 -7.57 5.24 -1.68
C PHE A 297 -6.04 5.11 -1.52
N TRP A 298 -5.52 3.88 -1.59
CA TRP A 298 -4.12 3.63 -1.24
C TRP A 298 -3.12 4.28 -2.20
N PRO A 299 -3.27 4.23 -3.54
CA PRO A 299 -2.38 4.97 -4.43
C PRO A 299 -2.50 6.48 -4.25
N PHE A 300 -3.71 6.98 -3.95
CA PHE A 300 -3.93 8.42 -3.83
C PHE A 300 -3.20 9.04 -2.63
N ILE A 301 -2.90 8.26 -1.58
CA ILE A 301 -2.05 8.73 -0.46
C ILE A 301 -0.63 9.11 -0.93
N ILE A 302 -0.17 8.54 -2.06
CA ILE A 302 1.14 8.85 -2.65
C ILE A 302 1.09 10.19 -3.41
N TYR A 303 -0.03 10.47 -4.06
CA TYR A 303 -0.19 11.66 -4.90
C TYR A 303 -0.69 12.89 -4.14
N LEU A 304 -1.49 12.72 -3.06
CA LEU A 304 -2.01 13.82 -2.26
C LEU A 304 -0.94 14.78 -1.71
N PRO A 305 0.24 14.32 -1.23
CA PRO A 305 1.31 15.23 -0.82
C PRO A 305 1.77 16.17 -1.94
N ILE A 306 1.84 15.67 -3.17
CA ILE A 306 2.18 16.50 -4.34
C ILE A 306 1.11 17.58 -4.55
N TYR A 307 -0.17 17.20 -4.44
CA TYR A 307 -1.28 18.15 -4.53
C TYR A 307 -1.17 19.25 -3.46
N PHE A 308 -1.04 18.88 -2.20
CA PHE A 308 -0.96 19.84 -1.09
C PHE A 308 0.29 20.73 -1.17
N GLN A 309 1.44 20.17 -1.49
CA GLN A 309 2.69 20.94 -1.55
C GLN A 309 2.80 21.78 -2.83
N SER A 310 2.49 21.21 -3.99
CA SER A 310 2.74 21.87 -5.29
C SER A 310 1.55 22.67 -5.80
N VAL A 311 0.30 22.19 -5.63
CA VAL A 311 -0.90 22.94 -6.05
C VAL A 311 -1.30 23.96 -4.98
N LEU A 312 -1.44 23.54 -3.72
CA LEU A 312 -1.91 24.37 -2.61
C LEU A 312 -0.77 25.15 -1.90
N ARG A 313 0.49 24.95 -2.29
CA ARG A 313 1.68 25.62 -1.72
C ARG A 313 1.87 25.41 -0.22
N GLU A 314 1.38 24.29 0.32
CA GLU A 314 1.60 23.96 1.72
C GLU A 314 3.04 23.51 1.98
N GLY A 315 3.62 23.96 3.08
CA GLY A 315 4.90 23.37 3.55
C GLY A 315 4.73 21.91 3.95
N PRO A 316 5.82 21.12 4.06
CA PRO A 316 5.75 19.68 4.37
C PRO A 316 4.96 19.35 5.64
N LEU A 317 5.10 20.15 6.69
CA LEU A 317 4.36 19.95 7.95
C LEU A 317 2.86 20.22 7.80
N ALA A 318 2.50 21.33 7.12
CA ALA A 318 1.10 21.67 6.86
C ALA A 318 0.43 20.62 5.97
N SER A 319 1.11 20.17 4.92
CA SER A 319 0.67 19.07 4.06
C SER A 319 0.47 17.77 4.84
N GLY A 320 1.37 17.46 5.79
CA GLY A 320 1.22 16.32 6.70
C GLY A 320 -0.03 16.44 7.59
N LEU A 321 -0.32 17.63 8.11
CA LEU A 321 -1.54 17.91 8.89
C LEU A 321 -2.80 17.80 8.02
N SER A 322 -2.80 18.35 6.82
CA SER A 322 -3.90 18.25 5.86
C SER A 322 -4.18 16.78 5.49
N LEU A 323 -3.11 15.97 5.33
CA LEU A 323 -3.24 14.55 5.01
C LEU A 323 -3.80 13.71 6.17
N LEU A 324 -3.73 14.20 7.42
CA LEU A 324 -4.43 13.55 8.54
C LEU A 324 -5.95 13.45 8.31
N ALA A 325 -6.55 14.41 7.62
CA ALA A 325 -7.97 14.33 7.26
C ALA A 325 -8.27 13.11 6.38
N TYR A 326 -7.30 12.64 5.59
CA TYR A 326 -7.43 11.43 4.77
C TYR A 326 -7.12 10.16 5.55
N THR A 327 -6.12 10.17 6.41
CA THR A 327 -5.60 8.96 7.07
C THR A 327 -6.22 8.69 8.45
N LEU A 328 -6.49 9.71 9.26
CA LEU A 328 -7.00 9.54 10.62
C LEU A 328 -8.38 8.83 10.70
N PRO A 329 -9.33 9.08 9.79
CA PRO A 329 -10.59 8.33 9.81
C PRO A 329 -10.41 6.83 9.63
N THR A 330 -9.35 6.39 8.94
CA THR A 330 -9.05 4.96 8.77
C THR A 330 -8.75 4.24 10.10
N LEU A 331 -8.35 4.99 11.12
CA LEU A 331 -8.11 4.49 12.48
C LEU A 331 -9.41 4.48 13.31
N VAL A 332 -10.27 5.47 13.11
CA VAL A 332 -11.48 5.69 13.94
C VAL A 332 -12.67 4.86 13.46
N PHE A 333 -12.84 4.67 12.16
CA PHE A 333 -14.02 4.06 11.56
C PHE A 333 -14.04 2.51 11.46
N PRO A 334 -12.95 1.73 11.63
CA PRO A 334 -13.00 0.27 11.57
C PRO A 334 -14.02 -0.39 12.52
N PRO A 335 -14.17 0.05 13.79
CA PRO A 335 -15.19 -0.52 14.68
C PRO A 335 -16.63 -0.26 14.19
N ILE A 336 -16.85 0.86 13.49
CA ILE A 336 -18.14 1.20 12.89
C ILE A 336 -18.40 0.29 11.69
N GLY A 337 -17.40 0.07 10.85
CA GLY A 337 -17.44 -0.84 9.71
C GLY A 337 -17.79 -2.27 10.12
N GLU A 338 -17.17 -2.77 11.18
CA GLU A 338 -17.46 -4.10 11.71
C GLU A 338 -18.89 -4.21 12.27
N ARG A 339 -19.33 -3.23 13.06
CA ARG A 339 -20.73 -3.18 13.54
C ARG A 339 -21.72 -3.12 12.39
N LEU A 340 -21.39 -2.37 11.34
CA LEU A 340 -22.22 -2.28 10.14
C LEU A 340 -22.28 -3.63 9.41
N ALA A 341 -21.16 -4.30 9.26
CA ALA A 341 -21.08 -5.64 8.65
C ALA A 341 -21.87 -6.70 9.44
N LEU A 342 -21.85 -6.63 10.77
CA LEU A 342 -22.65 -7.51 11.62
C LEU A 342 -24.16 -7.24 11.50
N ARG A 343 -24.59 -5.97 11.32
CA ARG A 343 -26.01 -5.60 11.21
C ARG A 343 -26.58 -5.75 9.80
N LEU A 344 -25.85 -5.30 8.78
CA LEU A 344 -26.30 -5.24 7.38
C LEU A 344 -25.77 -6.39 6.52
N GLN A 345 -24.96 -7.26 7.07
CA GLN A 345 -24.12 -8.26 6.40
C GLN A 345 -23.00 -7.67 5.54
N PRO A 346 -21.88 -8.40 5.34
CA PRO A 346 -20.76 -7.93 4.50
C PRO A 346 -21.15 -7.56 3.09
N ALA A 347 -22.15 -8.25 2.52
CA ALA A 347 -22.69 -8.01 1.19
C ALA A 347 -23.23 -6.59 0.95
N ARG A 348 -23.61 -5.86 2.01
CA ARG A 348 -24.04 -4.46 1.95
C ARG A 348 -23.03 -3.51 2.54
N ALA A 349 -22.35 -3.91 3.63
CA ALA A 349 -21.41 -3.06 4.32
C ALA A 349 -20.17 -2.74 3.46
N ILE A 350 -19.61 -3.75 2.77
CA ILE A 350 -18.43 -3.57 1.91
C ILE A 350 -18.73 -2.64 0.72
N PRO A 351 -19.76 -2.88 -0.11
CA PRO A 351 -20.11 -1.94 -1.18
C PRO A 351 -20.45 -0.53 -0.68
N ALA A 352 -21.15 -0.40 0.45
CA ALA A 352 -21.48 0.91 1.03
C ALA A 352 -20.22 1.69 1.42
N GLY A 353 -19.22 1.02 2.04
CA GLY A 353 -17.95 1.65 2.35
C GLY A 353 -17.16 2.06 1.10
N LEU A 354 -17.16 1.24 0.04
CA LEU A 354 -16.57 1.61 -1.25
C LEU A 354 -17.27 2.81 -1.90
N PHE A 355 -18.60 2.88 -1.87
CA PHE A 355 -19.33 4.07 -2.31
C PHE A 355 -19.00 5.30 -1.48
N THR A 356 -18.76 5.15 -0.18
CA THR A 356 -18.33 6.25 0.69
C THR A 356 -16.94 6.75 0.26
N ILE A 357 -16.01 5.86 -0.09
CA ILE A 357 -14.72 6.27 -0.68
C ILE A 357 -14.95 7.06 -1.97
N GLY A 358 -15.79 6.55 -2.88
CA GLY A 358 -16.10 7.21 -4.14
C GLY A 358 -16.71 8.60 -3.96
N LEU A 359 -17.64 8.74 -3.03
CA LEU A 359 -18.22 10.04 -2.66
C LEU A 359 -17.12 10.99 -2.16
N GLY A 360 -16.20 10.51 -1.31
CA GLY A 360 -15.06 11.30 -0.85
C GLY A 360 -14.20 11.84 -1.99
N PHE A 361 -13.90 11.01 -3.00
CA PHE A 361 -13.16 11.44 -4.19
C PHE A 361 -13.91 12.50 -5.01
N LEU A 362 -15.23 12.34 -5.19
CA LEU A 362 -16.06 13.34 -5.88
C LEU A 362 -16.15 14.66 -5.11
N LEU A 363 -16.20 14.59 -3.76
CA LEU A 363 -16.16 15.77 -2.90
C LEU A 363 -14.79 16.45 -2.93
N MET A 364 -13.68 15.71 -2.95
CA MET A 364 -12.33 16.31 -3.14
C MET A 364 -12.26 17.04 -4.47
N ARG A 365 -12.75 16.44 -5.55
CA ARG A 365 -12.82 17.09 -6.87
C ARG A 365 -13.65 18.36 -6.85
N ALA A 366 -14.84 18.33 -6.24
CA ALA A 366 -15.70 19.51 -6.10
C ALA A 366 -15.00 20.60 -5.26
N GLY A 367 -14.33 20.21 -4.15
CA GLY A 367 -13.55 21.12 -3.32
C GLY A 367 -12.38 21.76 -4.07
N SER A 368 -11.67 21.01 -4.92
CA SER A 368 -10.63 21.56 -5.79
C SER A 368 -11.22 22.55 -6.80
N ALA A 369 -12.29 22.19 -7.49
CA ALA A 369 -12.89 23.02 -8.54
C ALA A 369 -13.52 24.33 -8.02
N PHE A 370 -14.13 24.32 -6.84
CA PHE A 370 -14.87 25.47 -6.29
C PHE A 370 -14.12 26.17 -5.15
N GLY A 371 -13.06 25.57 -4.62
CA GLY A 371 -12.34 26.05 -3.42
C GLY A 371 -11.25 27.08 -3.68
N HIS A 372 -11.04 27.49 -4.93
CA HIS A 372 -10.06 28.52 -5.32
C HIS A 372 -8.65 28.33 -4.67
N GLY A 373 -8.16 27.10 -4.62
CA GLY A 373 -6.83 26.80 -4.08
C GLY A 373 -6.75 26.74 -2.54
N HIS A 374 -7.88 26.67 -1.82
CA HIS A 374 -7.86 26.52 -0.37
C HIS A 374 -7.93 25.04 0.04
N ALA A 375 -6.96 24.58 0.85
CA ALA A 375 -6.92 23.21 1.38
C ALA A 375 -8.23 22.81 2.08
N LEU A 376 -8.82 23.72 2.86
CA LEU A 376 -10.05 23.48 3.61
C LEU A 376 -11.23 23.00 2.74
N ALA A 377 -11.25 23.34 1.45
CA ALA A 377 -12.30 22.90 0.53
C ALA A 377 -12.18 21.41 0.15
N VAL A 378 -10.97 20.85 0.18
CA VAL A 378 -10.70 19.45 -0.18
C VAL A 378 -10.78 18.52 1.04
N LEU A 379 -10.51 19.03 2.25
CA LEU A 379 -10.48 18.23 3.48
C LEU A 379 -11.78 17.45 3.77
N PRO A 380 -13.02 17.97 3.56
CA PRO A 380 -14.24 17.19 3.74
C PRO A 380 -14.27 15.92 2.88
N GLY A 381 -13.80 16.02 1.63
CA GLY A 381 -13.66 14.86 0.75
C GLY A 381 -12.65 13.84 1.27
N CYS A 382 -11.51 14.31 1.80
CA CYS A 382 -10.50 13.49 2.44
C CYS A 382 -11.07 12.72 3.65
N LEU A 383 -11.80 13.40 4.54
CA LEU A 383 -12.45 12.78 5.70
C LEU A 383 -13.44 11.69 5.29
N VAL A 384 -14.28 11.95 4.28
CA VAL A 384 -15.27 10.99 3.78
C VAL A 384 -14.59 9.79 3.13
N ALA A 385 -13.55 9.99 2.32
CA ALA A 385 -12.79 8.90 1.70
C ALA A 385 -12.11 8.02 2.77
N GLY A 386 -11.48 8.63 3.77
CA GLY A 386 -10.87 7.92 4.89
C GLY A 386 -11.86 7.14 5.74
N ALA A 387 -13.04 7.71 6.00
CA ALA A 387 -14.14 7.02 6.69
C ALA A 387 -14.61 5.80 5.89
N GLY A 388 -14.77 5.95 4.58
CA GLY A 388 -15.13 4.86 3.67
C GLY A 388 -14.12 3.71 3.71
N LEU A 389 -12.81 4.00 3.72
CA LEU A 389 -11.78 2.97 3.88
C LEU A 389 -11.89 2.27 5.24
N GLY A 390 -12.02 3.03 6.33
CA GLY A 390 -12.17 2.46 7.67
C GLY A 390 -13.37 1.53 7.78
N ILE A 391 -14.50 1.90 7.15
CA ILE A 391 -15.71 1.06 7.09
C ILE A 391 -15.47 -0.21 6.27
N THR A 392 -14.65 -0.17 5.22
CA THR A 392 -14.48 -1.27 4.26
C THR A 392 -13.41 -2.28 4.69
N ASN A 393 -12.27 -1.80 5.20
CA ASN A 393 -11.05 -2.60 5.34
C ASN A 393 -11.23 -3.81 6.27
N THR A 394 -11.78 -3.61 7.47
CA THR A 394 -11.99 -4.70 8.45
C THR A 394 -13.02 -5.73 7.98
N PRO A 395 -14.23 -5.34 7.51
CA PRO A 395 -15.17 -6.29 6.94
C PRO A 395 -14.63 -7.09 5.75
N VAL A 396 -13.82 -6.49 4.89
CA VAL A 396 -13.19 -7.19 3.77
C VAL A 396 -12.28 -8.29 4.28
N THR A 397 -11.33 -7.99 5.17
CA THR A 397 -10.39 -8.97 5.70
C THR A 397 -11.10 -10.09 6.47
N ASN A 398 -12.10 -9.75 7.30
CA ASN A 398 -12.88 -10.72 8.04
C ASN A 398 -13.70 -11.63 7.11
N THR A 399 -14.25 -11.07 6.02
CA THR A 399 -15.06 -11.85 5.08
C THR A 399 -14.19 -12.75 4.21
N THR A 400 -13.04 -12.27 3.69
CA THR A 400 -12.14 -13.11 2.88
C THR A 400 -11.63 -14.30 3.67
N THR A 401 -11.15 -14.09 4.91
CA THR A 401 -10.61 -15.15 5.76
C THR A 401 -11.70 -16.05 6.33
N GLY A 402 -12.87 -15.52 6.68
CA GLY A 402 -14.00 -16.25 7.22
C GLY A 402 -14.86 -17.00 6.19
N SER A 403 -14.64 -16.78 4.89
CA SER A 403 -15.36 -17.45 3.81
C SER A 403 -14.87 -18.87 3.51
N VAL A 404 -13.75 -19.27 4.09
CA VAL A 404 -13.11 -20.57 3.91
C VAL A 404 -12.98 -21.30 5.24
N SER A 405 -12.70 -22.61 5.19
CA SER A 405 -12.42 -23.40 6.39
C SER A 405 -11.17 -22.91 7.12
N ALA A 406 -11.08 -23.14 8.42
CA ALA A 406 -10.02 -22.62 9.28
C ALA A 406 -8.60 -23.04 8.83
N ASP A 407 -8.45 -24.25 8.28
CA ASP A 407 -7.21 -24.77 7.70
C ASP A 407 -6.77 -24.02 6.43
N ARG A 408 -7.70 -23.37 5.72
CA ARG A 408 -7.46 -22.59 4.49
C ARG A 408 -7.45 -21.08 4.73
N ALA A 409 -7.72 -20.60 5.94
CA ALA A 409 -7.80 -19.17 6.25
C ALA A 409 -6.47 -18.42 5.99
N GLY A 410 -5.33 -19.07 6.23
CA GLY A 410 -4.01 -18.53 5.93
C GLY A 410 -3.79 -18.30 4.43
N MET A 411 -4.19 -19.25 3.59
CA MET A 411 -4.15 -19.13 2.13
C MET A 411 -5.07 -17.99 1.66
N ALA A 412 -6.31 -17.92 2.15
CA ALA A 412 -7.26 -16.85 1.80
C ALA A 412 -6.74 -15.45 2.17
N SER A 413 -6.09 -15.33 3.35
CA SER A 413 -5.41 -14.10 3.76
C SER A 413 -4.24 -13.75 2.84
N GLY A 414 -3.45 -14.75 2.43
CA GLY A 414 -2.37 -14.57 1.47
C GLY A 414 -2.86 -14.07 0.11
N ILE A 415 -3.96 -14.64 -0.40
CA ILE A 415 -4.59 -14.20 -1.65
C ILE A 415 -5.10 -12.74 -1.53
N ASP A 416 -5.78 -12.40 -0.43
CA ASP A 416 -6.27 -11.04 -0.17
C ASP A 416 -5.12 -10.03 -0.13
N MET A 417 -4.04 -10.34 0.60
CA MET A 417 -2.89 -9.45 0.72
C MET A 417 -2.13 -9.31 -0.60
N SER A 418 -1.97 -10.40 -1.36
CA SER A 418 -1.35 -10.36 -2.69
C SER A 418 -2.19 -9.54 -3.68
N ALA A 419 -3.51 -9.71 -3.69
CA ALA A 419 -4.41 -8.91 -4.51
C ALA A 419 -4.28 -7.42 -4.18
N ARG A 420 -4.17 -7.06 -2.89
CA ARG A 420 -3.95 -5.67 -2.44
C ARG A 420 -2.65 -5.10 -2.99
N MET A 421 -1.54 -5.82 -2.83
CA MET A 421 -0.23 -5.32 -3.24
C MET A 421 -0.09 -5.25 -4.76
N VAL A 422 -0.58 -6.26 -5.49
CA VAL A 422 -0.58 -6.27 -6.96
C VAL A 422 -1.40 -5.11 -7.52
N THR A 423 -2.63 -4.93 -7.02
CA THR A 423 -3.51 -3.86 -7.50
C THR A 423 -3.02 -2.48 -7.09
N LEU A 424 -2.37 -2.36 -5.93
CA LEU A 424 -1.70 -1.12 -5.51
C LEU A 424 -0.58 -0.73 -6.48
N ALA A 425 0.34 -1.66 -6.79
CA ALA A 425 1.44 -1.40 -7.71
C ALA A 425 0.96 -1.01 -9.11
N ILE A 426 -0.02 -1.74 -9.65
CA ILE A 426 -0.64 -1.43 -10.94
C ILE A 426 -1.26 -0.03 -10.92
N ASN A 427 -2.00 0.30 -9.87
CA ASN A 427 -2.73 1.55 -9.84
C ASN A 427 -1.85 2.77 -9.51
N ILE A 428 -0.73 2.61 -8.79
CA ILE A 428 0.30 3.65 -8.69
C ILE A 428 0.79 4.04 -10.10
N ALA A 429 1.16 3.06 -10.93
CA ALA A 429 1.60 3.31 -12.29
C ALA A 429 0.50 3.93 -13.15
N LEU A 430 -0.73 3.41 -13.08
CA LEU A 430 -1.87 3.88 -13.87
C LEU A 430 -2.27 5.32 -13.50
N MET A 431 -2.41 5.63 -12.23
CA MET A 431 -2.72 7.00 -11.78
C MET A 431 -1.63 7.99 -12.20
N GLY A 432 -0.36 7.59 -12.10
CA GLY A 432 0.71 8.46 -12.55
C GLY A 432 0.72 8.70 -14.04
N SER A 433 0.49 7.68 -14.86
CA SER A 433 0.36 7.84 -16.32
C SER A 433 -0.84 8.72 -16.69
N LEU A 434 -1.97 8.58 -15.98
CA LEU A 434 -3.14 9.43 -16.15
C LEU A 434 -2.85 10.88 -15.75
N LEU A 435 -2.11 11.11 -14.65
CA LEU A 435 -1.71 12.44 -14.21
C LEU A 435 -0.86 13.13 -15.27
N VAL A 436 0.21 12.47 -15.73
CA VAL A 436 1.10 13.02 -16.77
C VAL A 436 0.34 13.28 -18.06
N ALA A 437 -0.51 12.37 -18.52
CA ALA A 437 -1.30 12.54 -19.74
C ALA A 437 -2.32 13.69 -19.64
N SER A 438 -2.92 13.88 -18.45
CA SER A 438 -3.83 15.00 -18.23
C SER A 438 -3.09 16.34 -18.20
N VAL A 439 -1.96 16.40 -17.47
CA VAL A 439 -1.10 17.59 -17.42
C VAL A 439 -0.58 17.95 -18.82
N ALA A 440 -0.11 16.97 -19.60
CA ALA A 440 0.38 17.20 -20.96
C ALA A 440 -0.69 17.84 -21.85
N ARG A 441 -1.94 17.33 -21.79
CA ARG A 441 -3.05 17.92 -22.55
C ARG A 441 -3.31 19.37 -22.17
N HIS A 442 -3.41 19.67 -20.88
CA HIS A 442 -3.69 21.03 -20.41
C HIS A 442 -2.54 22.00 -20.75
N LEU A 443 -1.29 21.55 -20.70
CA LEU A 443 -0.14 22.36 -21.13
C LEU A 443 -0.17 22.60 -22.65
N GLN A 444 -0.51 21.59 -23.45
CA GLN A 444 -0.68 21.72 -24.90
C GLN A 444 -1.79 22.71 -25.27
N ASP A 445 -2.93 22.62 -24.60
CA ASP A 445 -4.07 23.51 -24.84
C ASP A 445 -3.75 24.96 -24.47
N ALA A 446 -2.98 25.16 -23.39
CA ALA A 446 -2.62 26.50 -22.92
C ALA A 446 -1.44 27.14 -23.66
N LEU A 447 -0.46 26.35 -24.10
CA LEU A 447 0.83 26.82 -24.64
C LEU A 447 1.08 26.39 -26.09
N GLY A 448 0.23 25.52 -26.67
CA GLY A 448 0.48 24.79 -27.91
C GLY A 448 0.64 25.62 -29.21
N GLY A 449 0.29 26.91 -29.19
CA GLY A 449 0.49 27.79 -30.35
C GLY A 449 1.93 28.22 -30.58
N ALA A 450 2.83 28.06 -29.60
CA ALA A 450 4.14 28.68 -29.57
C ALA A 450 5.34 27.73 -29.55
N ALA A 451 5.14 26.41 -29.40
CA ALA A 451 6.24 25.49 -29.15
C ALA A 451 6.15 24.17 -29.96
N GLN A 452 6.53 24.25 -31.24
CA GLN A 452 6.57 23.06 -32.13
C GLN A 452 7.66 22.03 -31.80
N ALA A 453 8.62 22.35 -30.92
CA ALA A 453 9.79 21.50 -30.58
C ALA A 453 9.78 20.95 -29.14
N VAL A 454 8.73 21.20 -28.34
CA VAL A 454 8.69 20.79 -26.94
C VAL A 454 8.20 19.36 -26.77
N SER A 455 8.93 18.54 -26.03
CA SER A 455 8.43 17.25 -25.56
C SER A 455 7.41 17.47 -24.42
N TRP A 456 6.15 17.65 -24.77
CA TRP A 456 5.04 17.85 -23.82
C TRP A 456 4.97 16.77 -22.75
N GLN A 457 5.37 15.53 -23.10
CA GLN A 457 5.39 14.41 -22.18
C GLN A 457 6.46 14.61 -21.09
N ALA A 458 7.67 15.03 -21.48
CA ALA A 458 8.75 15.26 -20.52
C ALA A 458 8.45 16.46 -19.61
N LEU A 459 7.91 17.54 -20.18
CA LEU A 459 7.48 18.71 -19.43
C LEU A 459 6.35 18.36 -18.43
N ALA A 460 5.34 17.63 -18.90
CA ALA A 460 4.23 17.18 -18.05
C ALA A 460 4.69 16.25 -16.92
N ALA A 461 5.68 15.39 -17.16
CA ALA A 461 6.24 14.53 -16.13
C ALA A 461 6.92 15.34 -15.02
N ARG A 462 7.63 16.42 -15.37
CA ARG A 462 8.23 17.35 -14.40
C ARG A 462 7.18 18.10 -13.59
N VAL A 463 6.18 18.66 -14.28
CA VAL A 463 5.05 19.33 -13.63
C VAL A 463 4.28 18.38 -12.72
N ALA A 464 4.08 17.13 -13.13
CA ALA A 464 3.43 16.09 -12.33
C ALA A 464 4.23 15.72 -11.06
N ALA A 465 5.57 15.87 -11.09
CA ALA A 465 6.43 15.72 -9.92
C ALA A 465 6.37 16.95 -8.96
N GLY A 466 5.75 18.04 -9.39
CA GLY A 466 5.66 19.29 -8.63
C GLY A 466 6.77 20.29 -8.96
N ASN A 467 7.57 20.01 -9.99
CA ASN A 467 8.65 20.90 -10.43
C ASN A 467 8.15 21.84 -11.51
N PHE A 468 8.08 23.13 -11.18
CA PHE A 468 7.60 24.20 -12.05
C PHE A 468 8.74 25.04 -12.65
N THR A 469 10.00 24.62 -12.49
CA THR A 469 11.11 25.35 -13.10
C THR A 469 11.18 25.04 -14.60
N PRO A 470 11.29 26.04 -15.49
CA PRO A 470 11.66 25.80 -16.88
C PRO A 470 13.05 25.14 -16.90
N GLY A 471 13.19 23.97 -17.53
CA GLY A 471 14.41 23.17 -17.41
C GLY A 471 15.56 23.72 -18.21
N ASP A 472 16.78 23.55 -17.71
CA ASP A 472 18.03 23.82 -18.45
C ASP A 472 18.06 23.00 -19.75
N GLY A 473 17.82 23.64 -20.89
CA GLY A 473 18.12 23.13 -22.24
C GLY A 473 17.21 22.04 -22.82
N SER A 474 16.22 21.50 -22.08
CA SER A 474 15.28 20.49 -22.59
C SER A 474 14.12 21.10 -23.40
N ILE A 475 13.92 22.42 -23.28
CA ILE A 475 12.99 23.23 -24.05
C ILE A 475 13.88 24.08 -24.95
N GLY A 476 14.26 23.52 -26.10
CA GLY A 476 15.18 24.17 -26.97
C GLY A 476 14.59 25.39 -27.68
N HIS A 477 14.62 26.56 -27.08
CA HIS A 477 14.72 27.84 -27.77
C HIS A 477 14.62 28.99 -26.75
N ALA A 478 15.49 29.99 -26.90
CA ALA A 478 15.49 31.26 -26.18
C ALA A 478 14.12 31.99 -26.21
N ASP A 479 13.27 31.70 -27.19
CA ASP A 479 11.92 32.26 -27.33
C ASP A 479 10.93 31.72 -26.27
N PHE A 480 11.11 30.52 -25.76
CA PHE A 480 10.26 29.98 -24.70
C PHE A 480 10.55 30.67 -23.36
N GLU A 481 11.83 30.87 -23.04
CA GLU A 481 12.24 31.52 -21.78
C GLU A 481 11.76 32.98 -21.72
N THR A 482 11.86 33.72 -22.80
CA THR A 482 11.49 35.15 -22.79
C THR A 482 9.99 35.43 -22.80
N HIS A 483 9.18 34.57 -23.42
CA HIS A 483 7.74 34.83 -23.58
C HIS A 483 6.85 34.08 -22.58
N PHE A 484 7.30 32.96 -22.02
CA PHE A 484 6.46 32.09 -21.16
C PHE A 484 6.90 32.03 -19.70
N GLU A 485 8.14 32.40 -19.36
CA GLU A 485 8.66 32.33 -18.00
C GLU A 485 7.76 33.03 -16.95
N PRO A 486 7.21 34.24 -17.19
CA PRO A 486 6.36 34.91 -16.20
C PRO A 486 5.03 34.22 -15.92
N TYR A 487 4.53 33.42 -16.87
CA TYR A 487 3.22 32.74 -16.77
C TYR A 487 3.33 31.21 -16.62
N PHE A 488 4.53 30.67 -16.79
CA PHE A 488 4.73 29.22 -16.80
C PHE A 488 4.33 28.56 -15.49
N GLU A 489 4.76 29.09 -14.35
CA GLU A 489 4.42 28.51 -13.04
C GLU A 489 2.90 28.48 -12.80
N THR A 490 2.20 29.54 -13.15
CA THR A 490 0.73 29.60 -12.98
C THR A 490 0.02 28.62 -13.90
N THR A 491 0.46 28.52 -15.15
CA THR A 491 -0.10 27.57 -16.13
C THR A 491 0.21 26.14 -15.77
N ALA A 492 1.43 25.84 -15.35
CA ALA A 492 1.86 24.51 -14.92
C ALA A 492 1.08 24.06 -13.67
N ARG A 493 0.87 24.96 -12.72
CA ARG A 493 0.08 24.71 -11.52
C ARG A 493 -1.40 24.43 -11.85
N ALA A 494 -2.00 25.23 -12.74
CA ALA A 494 -3.36 25.00 -13.20
C ALA A 494 -3.49 23.66 -13.96
N ALA A 495 -2.50 23.31 -14.79
CA ALA A 495 -2.45 22.02 -15.47
C ALA A 495 -2.32 20.86 -14.47
N LEU A 496 -1.52 21.00 -13.42
CA LEU A 496 -1.38 20.01 -12.36
C LEU A 496 -2.68 19.85 -11.56
N GLU A 497 -3.34 20.93 -11.21
CA GLU A 497 -4.66 20.91 -10.54
C GLU A 497 -5.72 20.19 -11.39
N ALA A 498 -5.77 20.48 -12.69
CA ALA A 498 -6.65 19.78 -13.63
C ALA A 498 -6.31 18.28 -13.76
N GLY A 499 -5.02 17.95 -13.69
CA GLY A 499 -4.54 16.58 -13.61
C GLY A 499 -5.06 15.86 -12.37
N PHE A 500 -4.98 16.49 -11.21
CA PHE A 500 -5.54 15.93 -9.96
C PHE A 500 -7.05 15.81 -10.00
N ASN A 501 -7.77 16.76 -10.59
CA ASN A 501 -9.21 16.67 -10.80
C ASN A 501 -9.59 15.45 -11.66
N THR A 502 -8.75 15.09 -12.64
CA THR A 502 -8.90 13.87 -13.45
C THR A 502 -8.65 12.63 -12.60
N LEU A 503 -7.61 12.61 -11.75
CA LEU A 503 -7.34 11.50 -10.83
C LEU A 503 -8.46 11.28 -9.83
N MET A 504 -8.99 12.35 -9.25
CA MET A 504 -10.12 12.28 -8.31
C MET A 504 -11.36 11.71 -8.98
N LEU A 505 -11.64 12.10 -10.23
CA LEU A 505 -12.74 11.51 -11.00
C LEU A 505 -12.51 10.03 -11.29
N TYR A 506 -11.31 9.68 -11.76
CA TYR A 506 -10.93 8.29 -12.02
C TYR A 506 -11.10 7.42 -10.77
N GLY A 507 -10.49 7.82 -9.64
CA GLY A 507 -10.56 7.07 -8.38
C GLY A 507 -11.99 6.91 -7.88
N GLY A 508 -12.80 7.97 -7.97
CA GLY A 508 -14.21 7.95 -7.61
C GLY A 508 -15.03 6.99 -8.47
N LEU A 509 -14.90 7.06 -9.80
CA LEU A 509 -15.62 6.19 -10.72
C LEU A 509 -15.17 4.73 -10.63
N ALA A 510 -13.87 4.48 -10.55
CA ALA A 510 -13.30 3.14 -10.44
C ALA A 510 -13.82 2.42 -9.18
N VAL A 511 -13.76 3.08 -8.01
CA VAL A 511 -14.23 2.47 -6.76
C VAL A 511 -15.73 2.29 -6.73
N CYS A 512 -16.52 3.22 -7.27
CA CYS A 512 -17.98 3.07 -7.38
C CYS A 512 -18.34 1.90 -8.30
N THR A 513 -17.63 1.73 -9.42
CA THR A 513 -17.83 0.58 -10.33
C THR A 513 -17.52 -0.73 -9.60
N LEU A 514 -16.40 -0.80 -8.87
CA LEU A 514 -16.02 -1.98 -8.08
C LEU A 514 -17.00 -2.23 -6.92
N ALA A 515 -17.60 -1.18 -6.34
CA ALA A 515 -18.66 -1.32 -5.35
C ALA A 515 -19.91 -1.99 -5.94
N VAL A 516 -20.33 -1.57 -7.15
CA VAL A 516 -21.45 -2.21 -7.86
C VAL A 516 -21.13 -3.66 -8.18
N LEU A 517 -19.95 -3.94 -8.73
CA LEU A 517 -19.53 -5.31 -9.04
C LEU A 517 -19.48 -6.19 -7.80
N SER A 518 -18.91 -5.70 -6.69
CA SER A 518 -18.91 -6.39 -5.40
C SER A 518 -20.33 -6.72 -4.95
N TYR A 519 -21.24 -5.74 -4.96
CA TYR A 519 -22.64 -5.93 -4.60
C TYR A 519 -23.32 -6.98 -5.47
N LEU A 520 -23.13 -6.94 -6.79
CA LEU A 520 -23.71 -7.90 -7.73
C LEU A 520 -23.22 -9.33 -7.50
N ILE A 521 -21.93 -9.51 -7.17
CA ILE A 521 -21.36 -10.84 -6.87
C ILE A 521 -21.94 -11.38 -5.57
N PHE A 522 -22.06 -10.56 -4.52
CA PHE A 522 -22.68 -10.97 -3.28
C PHE A 522 -24.16 -11.32 -3.46
N SER A 523 -24.91 -10.58 -4.29
CA SER A 523 -26.37 -10.69 -4.43
C SER A 523 -26.85 -11.78 -5.39
N ARG A 524 -25.99 -12.33 -6.27
CA ARG A 524 -26.37 -13.40 -7.17
C ARG A 524 -26.86 -14.62 -6.38
N ARG A 525 -28.10 -15.06 -6.62
CA ARG A 525 -28.64 -16.29 -6.02
C ARG A 525 -27.84 -17.51 -6.49
N PRO A 526 -27.67 -18.56 -5.66
CA PRO A 526 -27.11 -19.83 -6.15
C PRO A 526 -27.96 -20.32 -7.33
N THR A 527 -27.35 -20.46 -8.49
CA THR A 527 -27.95 -21.33 -9.52
C THR A 527 -28.05 -22.71 -8.90
N ARG A 528 -29.30 -23.18 -8.73
CA ARG A 528 -29.62 -24.52 -8.24
C ARG A 528 -29.02 -25.59 -9.13
#